data_78f8d456e70e57244edbdc166fba36eb
#
_entry.id   78f8d456e70e57244edbdc166fba36eb
#
_cell.length_a   1.000
_cell.length_b   1.000
_cell.length_c   1.000
_cell.angle_alpha   90.00
_cell.angle_beta   90.00
_cell.angle_gamma   90.00
#
_symmetry.space_group_name_H-M   'P 1'
#
loop_
_entity.id
_entity.type
_entity.pdbx_description
1 polymer ?
#
loop_
_entity_poly.entity_id
_entity_poly.type
_entity_poly.pdbx_seq_one_letter_code
_entity_poly.pdbx_strand_id
1 'polypeptide(L)'
;MKRFVLFLSAMLLCTSTIFGQVFTLGNKKVKASNVYVTKQIKIDDFDRLEVAGSMDVVYKQVKGKPSLEIYTADNIVDLVKTEVVNGTLKIGFKKGYSISYNKLIIRVSSEDINAISLAGSGSIDLANGVKTNKMNISLAGSGDVMGKNIFCQEDLRIALSGSGDVTMQQLACNQFDVSLAGSGDVSMKDVNVHTAKVSLAGSGDLKLEAVTCTKANVNAAGSGCVEMYGKTDKSYFELAGSGEILAAGFEAKEVNVSIAGSGDVECHATDHLKVSISGSGEVGYKGNPQLELPKRGVHKL
;
A
#
# COMPACT_ATOMS: atom_id res chain seq x y z
N MET A 1 -33.89 -1.82 -18.84
CA MET A 1 -34.00 -0.62 -17.98
C MET A 1 -33.85 -1.05 -16.53
N LYS A 2 -32.97 -0.36 -15.81
CA LYS A 2 -32.76 -0.36 -14.35
C LYS A 2 -32.08 -1.59 -13.75
N ARG A 3 -30.75 -1.51 -13.58
CA ARG A 3 -30.11 -1.29 -12.28
C ARG A 3 -28.61 -1.01 -12.51
N PHE A 4 -28.28 0.22 -12.84
CA PHE A 4 -26.98 0.80 -12.58
C PHE A 4 -26.91 0.92 -11.05
N VAL A 5 -26.33 -0.05 -10.38
CA VAL A 5 -25.97 0.08 -8.98
C VAL A 5 -24.60 0.73 -8.98
N LEU A 6 -24.64 2.03 -8.76
CA LEU A 6 -23.53 2.87 -8.40
C LEU A 6 -22.92 2.32 -7.09
N PHE A 7 -21.92 1.45 -7.16
CA PHE A 7 -21.04 1.16 -6.03
C PHE A 7 -19.91 2.19 -6.00
N LEU A 8 -20.29 3.45 -5.87
CA LEU A 8 -19.41 4.52 -5.47
C LEU A 8 -19.67 4.79 -3.99
N SER A 9 -19.29 3.88 -3.10
CA SER A 9 -19.29 4.17 -1.68
C SER A 9 -18.56 3.10 -0.89
N ALA A 10 -17.25 3.06 -1.06
CA ALA A 10 -16.38 2.71 0.05
C ALA A 10 -15.28 3.76 0.08
N MET A 11 -15.69 5.01 0.15
CA MET A 11 -14.86 6.03 0.74
C MET A 11 -14.64 5.56 2.17
N LEU A 12 -13.56 4.80 2.34
CA LEU A 12 -13.02 4.41 3.62
C LEU A 12 -12.79 5.73 4.35
N LEU A 13 -13.76 6.09 5.18
CA LEU A 13 -13.52 7.02 6.27
C LEU A 13 -12.46 6.35 7.15
N CYS A 14 -11.21 6.41 6.70
CA CYS A 14 -10.11 6.44 7.60
C CYS A 14 -10.40 7.66 8.48
N THR A 15 -11.03 7.45 9.62
CA THR A 15 -10.94 8.38 10.74
C THR A 15 -9.52 8.28 11.27
N SER A 16 -8.54 8.57 10.39
CA SER A 16 -7.33 9.19 10.85
C SER A 16 -7.84 10.46 11.51
N THR A 17 -7.80 10.50 12.83
CA THR A 17 -7.70 11.78 13.52
C THR A 17 -6.55 12.46 12.82
N ILE A 18 -6.87 13.23 11.78
CA ILE A 18 -5.95 14.12 11.10
C ILE A 18 -5.32 14.92 12.22
N PHE A 19 -4.08 14.61 12.55
CA PHE A 19 -3.20 15.58 13.13
C PHE A 19 -3.01 16.64 12.03
N GLY A 20 -4.09 17.37 11.76
CA GLY A 20 -4.01 18.58 10.98
C GLY A 20 -2.91 19.39 11.62
N GLN A 21 -1.80 19.59 10.91
CA GLN A 21 -0.86 20.64 11.27
C GLN A 21 -1.69 21.93 11.24
N VAL A 22 -2.20 22.31 12.40
CA VAL A 22 -2.64 23.68 12.61
C VAL A 22 -1.38 24.52 12.42
N PHE A 23 -1.28 25.16 11.28
CA PHE A 23 -0.29 26.21 11.04
C PHE A 23 -0.58 27.33 12.05
N THR A 24 -0.05 27.18 13.24
CA THR A 24 0.05 28.29 14.19
C THR A 24 1.17 29.18 13.69
N LEU A 25 0.81 30.39 13.26
CA LEU A 25 1.78 31.46 13.05
C LEU A 25 2.63 31.56 14.31
N GLY A 26 3.92 31.17 14.23
CA GLY A 26 4.82 31.25 15.36
C GLY A 26 5.64 30.01 15.70
N ASN A 27 5.74 28.99 14.83
CA ASN A 27 6.62 27.86 15.09
C ASN A 27 8.09 28.30 15.26
N LYS A 28 8.71 27.89 16.35
CA LYS A 28 10.14 28.12 16.60
C LYS A 28 10.95 27.30 15.58
N LYS A 29 11.68 28.00 14.70
CA LYS A 29 12.58 27.36 13.74
C LYS A 29 13.81 26.84 14.44
N VAL A 30 14.14 25.56 14.27
CA VAL A 30 15.33 24.91 14.80
C VAL A 30 16.10 24.27 13.65
N LYS A 31 17.35 24.65 13.49
CA LYS A 31 18.29 23.98 12.58
C LYS A 31 19.11 22.98 13.40
N ALA A 32 19.18 21.74 12.93
CA ALA A 32 19.98 20.72 13.56
C ALA A 32 21.47 21.08 13.54
N SER A 33 22.16 20.74 14.62
CA SER A 33 23.61 20.85 14.73
C SER A 33 24.30 19.76 13.87
N ASN A 34 25.62 19.80 13.80
CA ASN A 34 26.42 18.74 13.18
C ASN A 34 26.99 17.73 14.21
N VAL A 35 26.58 17.84 15.48
CA VAL A 35 26.96 16.91 16.54
C VAL A 35 25.85 15.87 16.68
N TYR A 36 26.14 14.62 16.36
CA TYR A 36 25.16 13.53 16.40
C TYR A 36 25.28 12.73 17.68
N VAL A 37 24.11 12.36 18.21
CA VAL A 37 23.97 11.56 19.42
C VAL A 37 23.01 10.40 19.20
N THR A 38 23.19 9.35 19.98
CA THR A 38 22.24 8.24 20.07
C THR A 38 21.57 8.28 21.42
N LYS A 39 20.25 8.25 21.45
CA LYS A 39 19.44 8.24 22.66
C LYS A 39 18.56 7.00 22.71
N GLN A 40 18.70 6.20 23.74
CA GLN A 40 17.79 5.09 24.04
C GLN A 40 16.59 5.62 24.83
N ILE A 41 15.41 5.25 24.39
CA ILE A 41 14.15 5.64 25.04
C ILE A 41 13.49 4.38 25.59
N LYS A 42 13.16 4.40 26.87
CA LYS A 42 12.34 3.35 27.46
C LYS A 42 10.88 3.56 27.01
N ILE A 43 10.30 2.52 26.45
CA ILE A 43 8.90 2.51 25.99
C ILE A 43 8.18 1.30 26.56
N ASP A 44 6.86 1.38 26.62
CA ASP A 44 5.99 0.26 26.94
C ASP A 44 5.76 -0.63 25.72
N ASP A 45 5.15 -1.80 25.93
CA ASP A 45 4.80 -2.73 24.85
C ASP A 45 3.80 -2.09 23.91
N PHE A 46 3.97 -2.36 22.61
CA PHE A 46 3.10 -1.88 21.55
C PHE A 46 2.98 -2.93 20.43
N ASP A 47 1.87 -2.89 19.73
CA ASP A 47 1.57 -3.70 18.54
C ASP A 47 1.16 -2.86 17.33
N ARG A 48 1.21 -1.54 17.46
CA ARG A 48 0.92 -0.58 16.38
C ARG A 48 1.96 0.54 16.37
N LEU A 49 2.38 0.95 15.18
CA LEU A 49 3.36 2.01 14.96
C LEU A 49 2.72 3.15 14.14
N GLU A 50 2.75 4.34 14.66
CA GLU A 50 2.26 5.56 14.00
C GLU A 50 3.40 6.58 13.92
N VAL A 51 3.79 6.95 12.69
CA VAL A 51 4.87 7.90 12.42
C VAL A 51 4.30 9.12 11.72
N ALA A 52 4.57 10.31 12.26
CA ALA A 52 4.12 11.57 11.69
C ALA A 52 5.30 12.50 11.41
N GLY A 53 5.49 12.88 10.14
CA GLY A 53 6.56 13.77 9.69
C GLY A 53 7.48 13.13 8.65
N SER A 54 8.74 13.60 8.61
CA SER A 54 9.71 13.20 7.57
C SER A 54 10.81 12.29 8.12
N MET A 55 10.51 11.50 9.14
CA MET A 55 11.49 10.67 9.86
C MET A 55 11.65 9.31 9.20
N ASP A 56 12.88 8.80 9.23
CA ASP A 56 13.17 7.43 8.80
C ASP A 56 13.14 6.48 10.00
N VAL A 57 12.30 5.47 9.91
CA VAL A 57 12.10 4.47 10.96
C VAL A 57 12.50 3.10 10.44
N VAL A 58 13.39 2.44 11.15
CA VAL A 58 13.78 1.05 10.90
C VAL A 58 13.12 0.20 11.98
N TYR A 59 12.13 -0.59 11.57
CA TYR A 59 11.42 -1.51 12.46
C TYR A 59 11.99 -2.93 12.34
N LYS A 60 12.12 -3.60 13.49
CA LYS A 60 12.46 -5.02 13.56
C LYS A 60 11.50 -5.76 14.49
N GLN A 61 10.92 -6.83 14.02
CA GLN A 61 10.17 -7.74 14.89
C GLN A 61 11.16 -8.63 15.66
N VAL A 62 11.19 -8.52 16.99
CA VAL A 62 12.14 -9.22 17.86
C VAL A 62 11.44 -9.67 19.13
N LYS A 63 11.62 -10.94 19.51
CA LYS A 63 11.09 -11.46 20.78
C LYS A 63 11.66 -10.72 21.98
N GLY A 64 10.83 -10.46 22.98
CA GLY A 64 11.19 -9.84 24.22
C GLY A 64 10.74 -8.38 24.35
N LYS A 65 11.42 -7.61 25.21
CA LYS A 65 11.00 -6.23 25.49
C LYS A 65 11.19 -5.31 24.28
N PRO A 66 10.27 -4.36 24.08
CA PRO A 66 10.41 -3.38 23.02
C PRO A 66 11.61 -2.47 23.23
N SER A 67 12.16 -1.96 22.16
CA SER A 67 13.25 -0.99 22.20
C SER A 67 13.01 0.17 21.25
N LEU A 68 13.52 1.34 21.62
CA LEU A 68 13.51 2.52 20.77
C LEU A 68 14.81 3.28 20.93
N GLU A 69 15.46 3.53 19.80
CA GLU A 69 16.71 4.29 19.68
C GLU A 69 16.52 5.42 18.68
N ILE A 70 16.94 6.62 19.05
CA ILE A 70 16.93 7.80 18.18
C ILE A 70 18.38 8.21 17.92
N TYR A 71 18.78 8.26 16.65
CA TYR A 71 20.05 8.79 16.20
C TYR A 71 19.83 10.07 15.41
N THR A 72 20.25 11.21 15.95
CA THR A 72 20.08 12.52 15.33
C THR A 72 21.02 13.57 15.96
N ALA A 73 20.92 14.83 15.53
CA ALA A 73 21.67 15.93 16.13
C ALA A 73 21.26 16.17 17.60
N ASP A 74 22.23 16.52 18.43
CA ASP A 74 22.10 16.70 19.89
C ASP A 74 21.03 17.73 20.28
N ASN A 75 20.92 18.81 19.52
CA ASN A 75 20.00 19.90 19.79
C ASN A 75 18.54 19.62 19.37
N ILE A 76 18.27 18.52 18.65
CA ILE A 76 16.91 18.16 18.23
C ILE A 76 16.43 16.80 18.75
N VAL A 77 17.32 15.99 19.36
CA VAL A 77 16.95 14.66 19.86
C VAL A 77 15.81 14.73 20.87
N ASP A 78 15.77 15.74 21.73
CA ASP A 78 14.70 15.96 22.69
C ASP A 78 13.42 16.61 22.11
N LEU A 79 13.45 17.00 20.85
CA LEU A 79 12.29 17.51 20.12
C LEU A 79 11.51 16.38 19.43
N VAL A 80 12.09 15.21 19.30
CA VAL A 80 11.37 14.00 18.88
C VAL A 80 10.49 13.54 20.02
N LYS A 81 9.19 13.48 19.78
CA LYS A 81 8.18 12.98 20.73
C LYS A 81 7.92 11.51 20.43
N THR A 82 8.02 10.68 21.45
CA THR A 82 7.68 9.27 21.40
C THR A 82 6.77 8.95 22.58
N GLU A 83 5.65 8.32 22.35
CA GLU A 83 4.73 7.89 23.40
C GLU A 83 3.98 6.63 22.99
N VAL A 84 3.69 5.75 23.92
CA VAL A 84 2.81 4.61 23.70
C VAL A 84 1.44 4.94 24.30
N VAL A 85 0.40 4.92 23.46
CA VAL A 85 -0.99 5.19 23.85
C VAL A 85 -1.88 4.07 23.32
N ASN A 86 -2.52 3.34 24.24
CA ASN A 86 -3.41 2.23 23.89
C ASN A 86 -2.76 1.19 22.95
N GLY A 87 -1.52 0.79 23.24
CA GLY A 87 -0.77 -0.18 22.42
C GLY A 87 -0.24 0.39 21.10
N THR A 88 -0.33 1.70 20.88
CA THR A 88 0.22 2.37 19.68
C THR A 88 1.44 3.19 20.06
N LEU A 89 2.61 2.87 19.50
CA LEU A 89 3.78 3.72 19.57
C LEU A 89 3.64 4.87 18.56
N LYS A 90 3.53 6.08 19.06
CA LYS A 90 3.43 7.30 18.27
C LYS A 90 4.75 8.02 18.25
N ILE A 91 5.24 8.34 17.05
CA ILE A 91 6.51 9.02 16.81
C ILE A 91 6.24 10.27 15.97
N GLY A 92 6.74 11.40 16.44
CA GLY A 92 6.57 12.69 15.74
C GLY A 92 7.44 13.77 16.36
N PHE A 93 7.33 14.99 15.90
CA PHE A 93 7.98 16.14 16.55
C PHE A 93 7.04 16.78 17.59
N LYS A 94 7.64 17.40 18.59
CA LYS A 94 6.91 18.25 19.53
C LYS A 94 6.24 19.41 18.79
N LYS A 95 5.01 19.73 19.16
CA LYS A 95 4.26 20.84 18.57
C LYS A 95 4.97 22.17 18.80
N GLY A 96 4.81 23.11 17.89
CA GLY A 96 5.39 24.46 17.99
C GLY A 96 6.83 24.58 17.48
N TYR A 97 7.38 23.54 16.87
CA TYR A 97 8.71 23.56 16.26
C TYR A 97 8.61 23.28 14.76
N SER A 98 9.43 24.00 14.00
CA SER A 98 9.75 23.71 12.59
C SER A 98 11.22 23.33 12.53
N ILE A 99 11.51 22.05 12.27
CA ILE A 99 12.83 21.47 12.42
C ILE A 99 13.41 21.17 11.04
N SER A 100 14.62 21.68 10.78
CA SER A 100 15.39 21.35 9.59
C SER A 100 16.59 20.51 10.01
N TYR A 101 16.75 19.32 9.44
CA TYR A 101 17.81 18.36 9.79
C TYR A 101 18.28 17.59 8.57
N ASN A 102 19.50 17.05 8.65
CA ASN A 102 20.09 16.24 7.60
C ASN A 102 19.95 14.73 7.89
N LYS A 103 19.89 14.34 9.17
CA LYS A 103 19.84 12.93 9.54
C LYS A 103 19.06 12.72 10.83
N LEU A 104 18.03 11.91 10.74
CA LEU A 104 17.23 11.43 11.86
C LEU A 104 16.79 9.99 11.55
N ILE A 105 17.33 9.04 12.31
CA ILE A 105 17.01 7.63 12.16
C ILE A 105 16.46 7.13 13.49
N ILE A 106 15.31 6.49 13.45
CA ILE A 106 14.68 5.89 14.60
C ILE A 106 14.66 4.39 14.40
N ARG A 107 15.27 3.65 15.33
CA ARG A 107 15.25 2.19 15.33
C ARG A 107 14.29 1.71 16.39
N VAL A 108 13.36 0.88 15.99
CA VAL A 108 12.26 0.40 16.83
C VAL A 108 12.17 -1.11 16.75
N SER A 109 11.91 -1.76 17.87
CA SER A 109 11.57 -3.18 17.88
C SER A 109 10.43 -3.50 18.84
N SER A 110 9.62 -4.50 18.47
CA SER A 110 8.61 -5.13 19.34
C SER A 110 8.47 -6.61 19.02
N GLU A 111 7.82 -7.35 19.87
CA GLU A 111 7.53 -8.77 19.65
C GLU A 111 6.43 -8.94 18.60
N ASP A 112 5.40 -8.10 18.66
CA ASP A 112 4.27 -8.12 17.73
C ASP A 112 4.08 -6.77 17.06
N ILE A 113 3.57 -6.81 15.83
CA ILE A 113 3.11 -5.64 15.08
C ILE A 113 1.94 -6.06 14.19
N ASN A 114 0.84 -5.32 14.25
CA ASN A 114 -0.35 -5.58 13.46
C ASN A 114 -0.83 -4.37 12.66
N ALA A 115 -0.27 -3.18 12.93
CA ALA A 115 -0.56 -1.99 12.14
C ALA A 115 0.63 -1.03 12.08
N ILE A 116 0.81 -0.43 10.90
CA ILE A 116 1.79 0.62 10.64
C ILE A 116 1.08 1.76 9.93
N SER A 117 1.30 2.97 10.41
CA SER A 117 0.79 4.19 9.78
C SER A 117 1.92 5.20 9.62
N LEU A 118 2.08 5.71 8.41
CA LEU A 118 3.00 6.80 8.08
C LEU A 118 2.22 7.97 7.50
N ALA A 119 2.32 9.11 8.17
CA ALA A 119 1.73 10.36 7.70
C ALA A 119 2.84 11.40 7.49
N GLY A 120 3.21 11.67 6.24
CA GLY A 120 4.29 12.60 5.89
C GLY A 120 5.18 12.12 4.76
N SER A 121 6.48 12.45 4.84
CA SER A 121 7.47 12.18 3.78
C SER A 121 8.68 11.40 4.29
N GLY A 122 8.56 10.75 5.44
CA GLY A 122 9.59 9.86 5.97
C GLY A 122 9.51 8.46 5.36
N SER A 123 10.28 7.53 5.91
CA SER A 123 10.25 6.14 5.48
C SER A 123 10.08 5.17 6.66
N ILE A 124 9.45 4.02 6.39
CA ILE A 124 9.41 2.89 7.34
C ILE A 124 9.99 1.65 6.64
N ASP A 125 11.10 1.15 7.16
CA ASP A 125 11.73 -0.10 6.70
C ASP A 125 11.42 -1.25 7.68
N LEU A 126 10.71 -2.28 7.20
CA LEU A 126 10.46 -3.54 7.91
C LEU A 126 11.66 -4.48 7.73
N ALA A 127 12.79 -4.15 8.34
CA ALA A 127 14.13 -4.64 8.02
C ALA A 127 14.31 -6.17 8.08
N ASN A 128 13.58 -6.88 8.96
CA ASN A 128 13.65 -8.34 9.07
C ASN A 128 12.36 -9.09 8.72
N GLY A 129 11.40 -8.37 8.11
CA GLY A 129 10.08 -8.89 7.82
C GLY A 129 9.15 -8.91 9.03
N VAL A 130 7.89 -9.32 8.79
CA VAL A 130 6.84 -9.37 9.81
C VAL A 130 6.09 -10.70 9.74
N LYS A 131 5.81 -11.29 10.91
CA LYS A 131 4.89 -12.43 11.08
C LYS A 131 3.82 -12.03 12.07
N THR A 132 2.56 -12.08 11.65
CA THR A 132 1.42 -11.64 12.48
C THR A 132 0.14 -12.35 12.07
N ASN A 133 -0.94 -12.18 12.81
CA ASN A 133 -2.25 -12.68 12.39
C ASN A 133 -2.85 -11.79 11.32
N LYS A 134 -2.82 -10.48 11.54
CA LYS A 134 -3.33 -9.45 10.59
C LYS A 134 -2.32 -8.33 10.48
N MET A 135 -2.28 -7.69 9.32
CA MET A 135 -1.44 -6.51 9.12
C MET A 135 -2.21 -5.41 8.39
N ASN A 136 -2.13 -4.20 8.92
CA ASN A 136 -2.64 -3.01 8.24
C ASN A 136 -1.49 -2.04 8.01
N ILE A 137 -1.29 -1.63 6.77
CA ILE A 137 -0.32 -0.60 6.39
C ILE A 137 -1.10 0.59 5.83
N SER A 138 -0.92 1.75 6.42
CA SER A 138 -1.55 2.99 5.99
C SER A 138 -0.49 4.05 5.71
N LEU A 139 -0.46 4.55 4.50
CA LEU A 139 0.47 5.58 4.06
C LEU A 139 -0.31 6.80 3.55
N ALA A 140 -0.08 7.94 4.16
CA ALA A 140 -0.69 9.22 3.77
C ALA A 140 0.40 10.27 3.56
N GLY A 141 0.61 10.69 2.31
CA GLY A 141 1.65 11.66 1.95
C GLY A 141 2.57 11.17 0.84
N SER A 142 3.86 11.49 0.96
CA SER A 142 4.89 11.18 -0.03
C SER A 142 6.05 10.37 0.56
N GLY A 143 5.83 9.75 1.70
CA GLY A 143 6.80 8.85 2.32
C GLY A 143 6.67 7.42 1.83
N ASP A 144 7.60 6.55 2.22
CA ASP A 144 7.67 5.19 1.70
C ASP A 144 7.57 4.14 2.80
N VAL A 145 6.97 3.00 2.46
CA VAL A 145 7.00 1.81 3.31
C VAL A 145 7.64 0.67 2.54
N MET A 146 8.74 0.15 3.07
CA MET A 146 9.45 -0.95 2.44
C MET A 146 9.68 -2.12 3.39
N GLY A 147 9.76 -3.32 2.83
CA GLY A 147 10.03 -4.51 3.63
C GLY A 147 10.39 -5.72 2.80
N LYS A 148 10.93 -6.73 3.49
CA LYS A 148 11.29 -7.99 2.84
C LYS A 148 10.09 -8.91 2.74
N ASN A 149 9.55 -9.32 3.89
CA ASN A 149 8.55 -10.37 3.96
C ASN A 149 7.43 -9.97 4.91
N ILE A 150 6.17 -10.22 4.52
CA ILE A 150 5.02 -10.15 5.40
C ILE A 150 4.29 -11.49 5.34
N PHE A 151 4.20 -12.17 6.48
CA PHE A 151 3.44 -13.40 6.63
C PHE A 151 2.30 -13.18 7.60
N CYS A 152 1.07 -13.11 7.09
CA CYS A 152 -0.14 -12.98 7.88
C CYS A 152 -0.92 -14.29 7.86
N GLN A 153 -1.51 -14.70 8.98
CA GLN A 153 -2.41 -15.85 8.98
C GLN A 153 -3.75 -15.52 8.32
N GLU A 154 -4.23 -14.30 8.50
CA GLU A 154 -5.52 -13.85 7.98
C GLU A 154 -5.33 -12.80 6.87
N ASP A 155 -5.36 -11.52 7.22
CA ASP A 155 -5.48 -10.43 6.25
C ASP A 155 -4.25 -9.51 6.24
N LEU A 156 -3.81 -9.11 5.05
CA LEU A 156 -3.01 -7.91 4.85
C LEU A 156 -3.86 -6.85 4.13
N ARG A 157 -3.91 -5.66 4.69
CA ARG A 157 -4.50 -4.48 4.05
C ARG A 157 -3.47 -3.40 3.88
N ILE A 158 -3.41 -2.82 2.69
CA ILE A 158 -2.56 -1.67 2.36
C ILE A 158 -3.47 -0.56 1.85
N ALA A 159 -3.39 0.59 2.49
CA ALA A 159 -4.07 1.80 2.06
C ALA A 159 -3.03 2.90 1.83
N LEU A 160 -2.86 3.31 0.58
CA LEU A 160 -1.97 4.38 0.17
C LEU A 160 -2.79 5.55 -0.35
N SER A 161 -2.55 6.74 0.20
CA SER A 161 -3.16 7.98 -0.24
C SER A 161 -2.08 9.06 -0.38
N GLY A 162 -1.80 9.46 -1.61
CA GLY A 162 -0.75 10.43 -1.93
C GLY A 162 0.18 9.99 -3.05
N SER A 163 1.47 10.25 -2.89
CA SER A 163 2.51 10.00 -3.89
C SER A 163 3.71 9.23 -3.34
N GLY A 164 3.55 8.60 -2.19
CA GLY A 164 4.57 7.73 -1.62
C GLY A 164 4.41 6.29 -2.10
N ASP A 165 5.38 5.43 -1.81
CA ASP A 165 5.44 4.09 -2.36
C ASP A 165 5.38 3.00 -1.29
N VAL A 166 4.84 1.84 -1.67
CA VAL A 166 4.88 0.63 -0.85
C VAL A 166 5.58 -0.49 -1.62
N THR A 167 6.72 -0.95 -1.11
CA THR A 167 7.51 -2.01 -1.75
C THR A 167 7.75 -3.18 -0.82
N MET A 168 7.32 -4.40 -1.22
CA MET A 168 7.53 -5.64 -0.49
C MET A 168 8.08 -6.73 -1.41
N GLN A 169 8.94 -7.62 -0.86
CA GLN A 169 9.50 -8.71 -1.64
C GLN A 169 8.62 -9.97 -1.59
N GLN A 170 8.12 -10.35 -0.42
CA GLN A 170 7.28 -11.53 -0.27
C GLN A 170 6.05 -11.24 0.57
N LEU A 171 4.93 -11.77 0.14
CA LEU A 171 3.67 -11.73 0.86
C LEU A 171 3.04 -13.12 0.88
N ALA A 172 2.66 -13.59 2.08
CA ALA A 172 1.78 -14.74 2.22
C ALA A 172 0.70 -14.44 3.25
N CYS A 173 -0.57 -14.56 2.85
CA CYS A 173 -1.73 -14.37 3.72
C CYS A 173 -2.98 -15.03 3.12
N ASN A 174 -4.08 -15.04 3.88
CA ASN A 174 -5.34 -15.52 3.35
C ASN A 174 -5.99 -14.47 2.41
N GLN A 175 -6.13 -13.23 2.88
CA GLN A 175 -6.69 -12.14 2.07
C GLN A 175 -5.70 -10.99 1.95
N PHE A 176 -5.47 -10.56 0.72
CA PHE A 176 -4.70 -9.37 0.39
C PHE A 176 -5.62 -8.31 -0.21
N ASP A 177 -5.66 -7.15 0.41
CA ASP A 177 -6.50 -6.02 -0.01
C ASP A 177 -5.61 -4.78 -0.11
N VAL A 178 -5.41 -4.29 -1.33
CA VAL A 178 -4.63 -3.07 -1.59
C VAL A 178 -5.52 -2.00 -2.20
N SER A 179 -5.46 -0.81 -1.64
CA SER A 179 -6.17 0.37 -2.10
C SER A 179 -5.18 1.52 -2.27
N LEU A 180 -5.05 2.00 -3.50
CA LEU A 180 -4.19 3.12 -3.86
C LEU A 180 -5.06 4.27 -4.36
N ALA A 181 -4.92 5.44 -3.75
CA ALA A 181 -5.60 6.66 -4.15
C ALA A 181 -4.56 7.79 -4.30
N GLY A 182 -4.21 8.13 -5.54
CA GLY A 182 -3.19 9.15 -5.82
C GLY A 182 -2.28 8.79 -6.98
N SER A 183 -1.00 9.12 -6.83
CA SER A 183 0.05 8.93 -7.85
C SER A 183 1.28 8.19 -7.30
N GLY A 184 1.18 7.59 -6.15
CA GLY A 184 2.23 6.71 -5.61
C GLY A 184 2.10 5.29 -6.14
N ASP A 185 3.08 4.45 -5.87
CA ASP A 185 3.17 3.11 -6.44
C ASP A 185 3.14 2.01 -5.38
N VAL A 186 2.61 0.84 -5.78
CA VAL A 186 2.69 -0.37 -4.96
C VAL A 186 3.36 -1.48 -5.75
N SER A 187 4.46 -2.01 -5.24
CA SER A 187 5.20 -3.09 -5.88
C SER A 187 5.43 -4.28 -4.95
N MET A 188 5.04 -5.48 -5.40
CA MET A 188 5.26 -6.74 -4.68
C MET A 188 5.75 -7.83 -5.63
N LYS A 189 6.78 -8.61 -5.19
CA LYS A 189 7.44 -9.56 -6.09
C LYS A 189 6.91 -10.98 -6.00
N ASP A 190 6.57 -11.46 -4.83
CA ASP A 190 6.16 -12.85 -4.60
C ASP A 190 4.93 -12.85 -3.70
N VAL A 191 3.76 -13.06 -4.30
CA VAL A 191 2.45 -12.91 -3.65
C VAL A 191 1.72 -14.25 -3.64
N ASN A 192 1.62 -14.85 -2.47
CA ASN A 192 0.89 -16.11 -2.26
C ASN A 192 -0.30 -15.89 -1.32
N VAL A 193 -1.50 -15.85 -1.88
CA VAL A 193 -2.71 -15.50 -1.14
C VAL A 193 -3.90 -16.34 -1.62
N HIS A 194 -4.94 -16.47 -0.81
CA HIS A 194 -6.17 -17.10 -1.28
C HIS A 194 -6.99 -16.14 -2.13
N THR A 195 -7.13 -14.90 -1.69
CA THR A 195 -7.85 -13.86 -2.44
C THR A 195 -7.02 -12.58 -2.52
N ALA A 196 -6.88 -12.04 -3.72
CA ALA A 196 -6.29 -10.74 -3.98
C ALA A 196 -7.37 -9.73 -4.41
N LYS A 197 -7.40 -8.57 -3.75
CA LYS A 197 -8.20 -7.42 -4.15
C LYS A 197 -7.31 -6.22 -4.39
N VAL A 198 -7.47 -5.61 -5.55
CA VAL A 198 -6.74 -4.43 -5.98
C VAL A 198 -7.74 -3.33 -6.30
N SER A 199 -7.57 -2.16 -5.71
CA SER A 199 -8.34 -0.97 -6.00
C SER A 199 -7.38 0.18 -6.27
N LEU A 200 -7.37 0.69 -7.49
CA LEU A 200 -6.57 1.82 -7.93
C LEU A 200 -7.48 2.98 -8.31
N ALA A 201 -7.27 4.14 -7.70
CA ALA A 201 -7.97 5.37 -8.04
C ALA A 201 -6.97 6.50 -8.21
N GLY A 202 -6.67 6.89 -9.46
CA GLY A 202 -5.69 7.93 -9.74
C GLY A 202 -4.79 7.62 -10.93
N SER A 203 -3.51 7.98 -10.80
CA SER A 203 -2.50 7.84 -11.84
C SER A 203 -1.24 7.10 -11.37
N GLY A 204 -1.28 6.52 -10.19
CA GLY A 204 -0.19 5.68 -9.69
C GLY A 204 -0.25 4.27 -10.28
N ASP A 205 0.80 3.50 -10.08
CA ASP A 205 0.94 2.18 -10.65
C ASP A 205 0.95 1.09 -9.56
N LEU A 206 0.43 -0.08 -9.93
CA LEU A 206 0.43 -1.24 -9.06
C LEU A 206 1.02 -2.44 -9.79
N LYS A 207 2.11 -2.99 -9.27
CA LYS A 207 2.81 -4.14 -9.86
C LYS A 207 2.85 -5.32 -8.90
N LEU A 208 2.27 -6.43 -9.30
CA LEU A 208 2.30 -7.70 -8.56
C LEU A 208 2.97 -8.78 -9.41
N GLU A 209 4.13 -9.26 -8.96
CA GLU A 209 4.88 -10.32 -9.63
C GLU A 209 4.69 -11.67 -8.92
N ALA A 210 4.76 -12.76 -9.67
CA ALA A 210 4.66 -14.14 -9.19
C ALA A 210 3.44 -14.39 -8.27
N VAL A 211 2.28 -13.85 -8.65
CA VAL A 211 1.04 -14.00 -7.88
C VAL A 211 0.52 -15.43 -8.01
N THR A 212 0.24 -16.05 -6.88
CA THR A 212 -0.52 -17.29 -6.81
C THR A 212 -1.73 -17.08 -5.91
N CYS A 213 -2.93 -17.18 -6.47
CA CYS A 213 -4.17 -17.04 -5.71
C CYS A 213 -5.29 -17.89 -6.32
N THR A 214 -6.41 -18.02 -5.61
CA THR A 214 -7.63 -18.65 -6.13
C THR A 214 -8.52 -17.64 -6.84
N LYS A 215 -8.54 -16.41 -6.35
CA LYS A 215 -9.37 -15.35 -6.89
C LYS A 215 -8.65 -14.01 -6.87
N ALA A 216 -8.69 -13.30 -7.99
CA ALA A 216 -8.23 -11.92 -8.11
C ALA A 216 -9.37 -10.99 -8.52
N ASN A 217 -9.53 -9.86 -7.84
CA ASN A 217 -10.45 -8.79 -8.22
C ASN A 217 -9.64 -7.50 -8.36
N VAL A 218 -9.67 -6.89 -9.53
CA VAL A 218 -8.95 -5.66 -9.85
C VAL A 218 -9.94 -4.62 -10.32
N ASN A 219 -9.99 -3.50 -9.62
CA ASN A 219 -10.79 -2.34 -9.97
C ASN A 219 -9.85 -1.14 -10.15
N ALA A 220 -9.71 -0.66 -11.38
CA ALA A 220 -8.90 0.50 -11.70
C ALA A 220 -9.79 1.65 -12.21
N ALA A 221 -9.60 2.82 -11.62
CA ALA A 221 -10.32 4.04 -12.00
C ALA A 221 -9.33 5.19 -12.15
N GLY A 222 -9.23 5.75 -13.35
CA GLY A 222 -8.29 6.85 -13.66
C GLY A 222 -7.41 6.55 -14.85
N SER A 223 -6.11 6.87 -14.72
CA SER A 223 -5.11 6.74 -15.79
C SER A 223 -3.86 5.95 -15.36
N GLY A 224 -3.90 5.34 -14.20
CA GLY A 224 -2.80 4.49 -13.71
C GLY A 224 -2.80 3.11 -14.33
N CYS A 225 -1.76 2.33 -14.05
CA CYS A 225 -1.56 0.98 -14.57
C CYS A 225 -1.59 -0.07 -13.46
N VAL A 226 -2.25 -1.21 -13.73
CA VAL A 226 -2.14 -2.41 -12.89
C VAL A 226 -1.48 -3.51 -13.69
N GLU A 227 -0.28 -3.91 -13.28
CA GLU A 227 0.51 -4.96 -13.91
C GLU A 227 0.53 -6.21 -13.04
N MET A 228 0.12 -7.35 -13.59
CA MET A 228 0.04 -8.62 -12.87
C MET A 228 0.69 -9.78 -13.62
N TYR A 229 1.47 -10.58 -12.89
CA TYR A 229 2.10 -11.80 -13.39
C TYR A 229 1.86 -12.96 -12.43
N GLY A 230 1.62 -14.15 -12.97
CA GLY A 230 1.42 -15.36 -12.16
C GLY A 230 0.21 -16.16 -12.58
N LYS A 231 -0.56 -16.69 -11.62
CA LYS A 231 -1.71 -17.56 -11.91
C LYS A 231 -2.82 -17.46 -10.87
N THR A 232 -4.05 -17.71 -11.33
CA THR A 232 -5.26 -17.79 -10.49
C THR A 232 -6.28 -18.77 -11.09
N ASP A 233 -7.31 -19.13 -10.33
CA ASP A 233 -8.46 -19.82 -10.93
C ASP A 233 -9.40 -18.81 -11.59
N LYS A 234 -9.68 -17.66 -10.93
CA LYS A 234 -10.63 -16.66 -11.43
C LYS A 234 -10.10 -15.25 -11.29
N SER A 235 -10.24 -14.46 -12.35
CA SER A 235 -9.95 -13.03 -12.32
C SER A 235 -11.12 -12.18 -12.80
N TYR A 236 -11.29 -11.02 -12.15
CA TYR A 236 -12.28 -10.00 -12.48
C TYR A 236 -11.54 -8.69 -12.64
N PHE A 237 -11.60 -8.12 -13.83
CA PHE A 237 -10.97 -6.85 -14.18
C PHE A 237 -12.03 -5.82 -14.50
N GLU A 238 -12.10 -4.77 -13.72
CA GLU A 238 -12.97 -3.61 -13.96
C GLU A 238 -12.08 -2.38 -14.17
N LEU A 239 -12.23 -1.74 -15.33
CA LEU A 239 -11.47 -0.55 -15.70
C LEU A 239 -12.45 0.59 -16.04
N ALA A 240 -12.33 1.69 -15.29
CA ALA A 240 -13.10 2.90 -15.53
C ALA A 240 -12.14 4.08 -15.79
N GLY A 241 -12.09 4.59 -17.01
CA GLY A 241 -11.22 5.69 -17.40
C GLY A 241 -10.34 5.38 -18.60
N SER A 242 -9.07 5.81 -18.53
CA SER A 242 -8.08 5.68 -19.61
C SER A 242 -6.78 5.00 -19.14
N GLY A 243 -6.81 4.34 -18.01
CA GLY A 243 -5.70 3.55 -17.51
C GLY A 243 -5.57 2.19 -18.18
N GLU A 244 -4.69 1.34 -17.65
CA GLU A 244 -4.39 0.03 -18.22
C GLU A 244 -4.40 -1.06 -17.16
N ILE A 245 -4.83 -2.28 -17.56
CA ILE A 245 -4.63 -3.50 -16.77
C ILE A 245 -3.82 -4.48 -17.62
N LEU A 246 -2.55 -4.66 -17.30
CA LEU A 246 -1.60 -5.50 -18.03
C LEU A 246 -1.47 -6.85 -17.32
N ALA A 247 -2.36 -7.77 -17.63
CA ALA A 247 -2.45 -9.10 -17.03
C ALA A 247 -2.27 -10.24 -18.06
N ALA A 248 -1.65 -9.99 -19.22
CA ALA A 248 -1.32 -11.02 -20.20
C ALA A 248 -0.31 -12.06 -19.68
N GLY A 249 0.42 -11.74 -18.61
CA GLY A 249 1.29 -12.63 -17.85
C GLY A 249 0.65 -13.28 -16.63
N PHE A 250 -0.64 -13.04 -16.38
CA PHE A 250 -1.41 -13.57 -15.26
C PHE A 250 -2.45 -14.56 -15.75
N GLU A 251 -2.07 -15.85 -15.79
CA GLU A 251 -2.93 -16.92 -16.28
C GLU A 251 -4.10 -17.20 -15.35
N ALA A 252 -5.32 -17.23 -15.90
CA ALA A 252 -6.54 -17.55 -15.17
C ALA A 252 -7.40 -18.55 -15.96
N LYS A 253 -8.10 -19.46 -15.26
CA LYS A 253 -9.08 -20.34 -15.89
C LYS A 253 -10.27 -19.55 -16.40
N GLU A 254 -10.84 -18.71 -15.56
CA GLU A 254 -11.97 -17.84 -15.89
C GLU A 254 -11.58 -16.37 -15.75
N VAL A 255 -11.84 -15.60 -16.79
CA VAL A 255 -11.58 -14.15 -16.81
C VAL A 255 -12.85 -13.40 -17.15
N ASN A 256 -13.20 -12.41 -16.35
CA ASN A 256 -14.27 -11.46 -16.63
C ASN A 256 -13.69 -10.05 -16.73
N VAL A 257 -13.89 -9.39 -17.85
CA VAL A 257 -13.39 -8.02 -18.10
C VAL A 257 -14.58 -7.08 -18.31
N SER A 258 -14.57 -5.95 -17.64
CA SER A 258 -15.52 -4.86 -17.84
C SER A 258 -14.76 -3.54 -18.01
N ILE A 259 -14.95 -2.87 -19.14
CA ILE A 259 -14.35 -1.56 -19.44
C ILE A 259 -15.46 -0.53 -19.56
N ALA A 260 -15.27 0.60 -18.87
CA ALA A 260 -16.08 1.81 -19.03
C ALA A 260 -15.17 3.01 -19.29
N GLY A 261 -14.88 3.31 -20.56
CA GLY A 261 -13.96 4.38 -20.95
C GLY A 261 -13.14 4.07 -22.19
N SER A 262 -11.90 4.51 -22.20
CA SER A 262 -10.96 4.38 -23.33
C SER A 262 -9.67 3.64 -22.93
N GLY A 263 -9.61 3.08 -21.74
CA GLY A 263 -8.45 2.32 -21.28
C GLY A 263 -8.49 0.88 -21.78
N ASP A 264 -7.36 0.18 -21.68
CA ASP A 264 -7.15 -1.12 -22.27
C ASP A 264 -6.86 -2.19 -21.22
N VAL A 265 -7.26 -3.42 -21.52
CA VAL A 265 -7.01 -4.58 -20.66
C VAL A 265 -6.34 -5.69 -21.48
N GLU A 266 -5.19 -6.14 -21.02
CA GLU A 266 -4.61 -7.40 -21.49
C GLU A 266 -4.86 -8.49 -20.48
N CYS A 267 -5.25 -9.70 -20.93
CA CYS A 267 -5.52 -10.82 -20.02
C CYS A 267 -5.10 -12.17 -20.62
N HIS A 268 -5.03 -13.19 -19.77
CA HIS A 268 -4.76 -14.57 -20.18
C HIS A 268 -5.83 -15.50 -19.60
N ALA A 269 -6.70 -16.04 -20.45
CA ALA A 269 -7.74 -16.97 -20.07
C ALA A 269 -7.53 -18.34 -20.71
N THR A 270 -7.67 -19.43 -19.91
CA THR A 270 -7.55 -20.80 -20.45
C THR A 270 -8.89 -21.42 -20.78
N ASP A 271 -9.92 -21.24 -19.94
CA ASP A 271 -11.20 -21.94 -20.03
C ASP A 271 -12.34 -21.04 -20.49
N HIS A 272 -12.47 -19.85 -19.88
CA HIS A 272 -13.58 -18.93 -20.13
C HIS A 272 -13.13 -17.47 -20.12
N LEU A 273 -13.54 -16.70 -21.14
CA LEU A 273 -13.35 -15.26 -21.21
C LEU A 273 -14.68 -14.57 -21.50
N LYS A 274 -15.09 -13.70 -20.58
CA LYS A 274 -16.25 -12.83 -20.75
C LYS A 274 -15.81 -11.38 -20.77
N VAL A 275 -16.21 -10.62 -21.79
CA VAL A 275 -15.82 -9.23 -21.97
C VAL A 275 -17.05 -8.35 -22.18
N SER A 276 -17.07 -7.21 -21.50
CA SER A 276 -18.03 -6.14 -21.69
C SER A 276 -17.29 -4.80 -21.84
N ILE A 277 -17.55 -4.08 -22.92
CA ILE A 277 -16.93 -2.79 -23.21
C ILE A 277 -18.01 -1.73 -23.44
N SER A 278 -17.90 -0.65 -22.66
CA SER A 278 -18.69 0.57 -22.82
C SER A 278 -17.74 1.75 -23.03
N GLY A 279 -17.48 2.10 -24.28
CA GLY A 279 -16.51 3.13 -24.68
C GLY A 279 -15.69 2.74 -25.87
N SER A 280 -14.44 3.23 -25.90
CA SER A 280 -13.48 3.04 -26.99
C SER A 280 -12.25 2.19 -26.60
N GLY A 281 -12.25 1.63 -25.40
CA GLY A 281 -11.17 0.77 -24.93
C GLY A 281 -11.14 -0.59 -25.61
N GLU A 282 -10.03 -1.29 -25.49
CA GLU A 282 -9.79 -2.59 -26.12
C GLU A 282 -9.40 -3.67 -25.09
N VAL A 283 -9.66 -4.93 -25.46
CA VAL A 283 -9.21 -6.09 -24.69
C VAL A 283 -8.38 -7.00 -25.57
N GLY A 284 -7.08 -7.11 -25.23
CA GLY A 284 -6.18 -8.12 -25.77
C GLY A 284 -6.19 -9.38 -24.90
N TYR A 285 -6.27 -10.59 -25.50
CA TYR A 285 -6.24 -11.80 -24.72
C TYR A 285 -5.31 -12.88 -25.26
N LYS A 286 -4.74 -13.65 -24.32
CA LYS A 286 -3.99 -14.91 -24.58
C LYS A 286 -4.83 -16.13 -24.20
N GLY A 287 -4.43 -17.30 -24.72
CA GLY A 287 -5.06 -18.58 -24.45
C GLY A 287 -6.07 -18.99 -25.53
N ASN A 288 -6.87 -20.03 -25.24
CA ASN A 288 -7.90 -20.57 -26.11
C ASN A 288 -9.21 -20.83 -25.35
N PRO A 289 -9.75 -19.81 -24.65
CA PRO A 289 -10.97 -19.97 -23.84
C PRO A 289 -12.23 -20.07 -24.70
N GLN A 290 -13.33 -20.50 -24.08
CA GLN A 290 -14.66 -20.22 -24.59
C GLN A 290 -14.93 -18.71 -24.44
N LEU A 291 -15.47 -18.08 -25.51
CA LEU A 291 -15.54 -16.65 -25.62
C LEU A 291 -16.98 -16.13 -25.51
N GLU A 292 -17.22 -15.19 -24.60
CA GLU A 292 -18.41 -14.33 -24.55
C GLU A 292 -17.98 -12.88 -24.80
N LEU A 293 -18.04 -12.42 -26.05
CA LEU A 293 -17.45 -11.17 -26.49
C LEU A 293 -18.47 -10.14 -26.97
N PRO A 294 -18.19 -8.83 -26.83
CA PRO A 294 -18.93 -7.78 -27.51
C PRO A 294 -18.65 -7.83 -29.03
N LYS A 295 -19.40 -7.03 -29.80
CA LYS A 295 -19.26 -7.02 -31.28
C LYS A 295 -17.91 -6.48 -31.79
N ARG A 296 -17.14 -5.76 -30.97
CA ARG A 296 -15.88 -5.11 -31.34
C ARG A 296 -15.00 -4.84 -30.11
N GLY A 297 -13.75 -4.46 -30.35
CA GLY A 297 -12.80 -4.03 -29.29
C GLY A 297 -12.11 -5.20 -28.58
N VAL A 298 -12.14 -6.43 -29.17
CA VAL A 298 -11.42 -7.59 -28.59
C VAL A 298 -10.58 -8.24 -29.67
N HIS A 299 -9.32 -8.52 -29.35
CA HIS A 299 -8.40 -9.19 -30.25
C HIS A 299 -7.52 -10.19 -29.49
N LYS A 300 -6.97 -11.16 -30.22
CA LYS A 300 -6.04 -12.14 -29.66
C LYS A 300 -4.62 -11.60 -29.75
N LEU A 301 -3.85 -11.73 -28.63
CA LEU A 301 -2.44 -11.34 -28.56
C LEU A 301 -1.53 -12.43 -29.13
#